data_0ea5c840332a5683c8dc8469703fbe65
#
_entry.id   0ea5c840332a5683c8dc8469703fbe65
#
_cell.length_a   1.000
_cell.length_b   1.000
_cell.length_c   1.000
_cell.angle_alpha   90.00
_cell.angle_beta   90.00
_cell.angle_gamma   90.00
#
_symmetry.space_group_name_H-M   'P 1'
#
loop_
_entity.id
_entity.type
_entity.pdbx_description
1 polymer ?
#
loop_
_entity_poly.entity_id
_entity_poly.type
_entity_poly.pdbx_seq_one_letter_code
_entity_poly.pdbx_strand_id
1 'polypeptide(L)'
;MSIQQSNKYFSKNLYKLVLTVASTSLVTVLSMTSVSAQAAGLNDLFKNSSSAKSKFLPVDEAFQVVSNTKATSKGTRLSISFEITPGHYVYKDKLTLSFPKGISATPFTFNQAPVSINDPTFGQVPVFTQRSVIATTTLTTSNGKGAKNAPVIIGWQGCATAGLCYPPEKVKTKIDIAATRK
;
A
#
# COMPACT_ATOMS: atom_id res chain seq x y z
N MET A 1 39.14 7.51 21.06
CA MET A 1 39.75 6.20 21.30
C MET A 1 38.99 5.17 20.48
N SER A 2 39.65 4.71 19.42
CA SER A 2 39.18 3.76 18.41
C SER A 2 38.78 2.41 19.01
N ILE A 3 37.87 1.71 18.37
CA ILE A 3 38.15 0.37 17.80
C ILE A 3 37.06 0.02 16.81
N GLN A 4 37.47 -0.08 15.52
CA GLN A 4 36.79 -0.85 14.46
C GLN A 4 36.96 -2.32 14.75
N GLN A 5 35.97 -3.10 14.37
CA GLN A 5 36.20 -4.48 13.94
C GLN A 5 35.30 -4.86 12.77
N SER A 6 35.97 -4.96 11.67
CA SER A 6 35.66 -5.61 10.41
C SER A 6 35.48 -7.12 10.61
N ASN A 7 34.53 -7.74 9.95
CA ASN A 7 34.60 -9.17 9.68
C ASN A 7 34.18 -9.49 8.25
N LYS A 8 35.24 -9.65 7.42
CA LYS A 8 35.23 -10.32 6.11
C LYS A 8 35.17 -11.82 6.36
N TYR A 9 34.26 -12.50 5.72
CA TYR A 9 34.48 -13.89 5.35
C TYR A 9 34.31 -14.08 3.85
N PHE A 10 35.47 -14.18 3.27
CA PHE A 10 35.77 -14.62 1.93
C PHE A 10 35.89 -16.14 1.95
N SER A 11 35.19 -16.86 1.14
CA SER A 11 35.50 -18.24 0.84
C SER A 11 35.50 -18.48 -0.66
N LYS A 12 36.71 -18.57 -1.18
CA LYS A 12 37.09 -19.12 -2.50
C LYS A 12 37.07 -20.63 -2.40
N ASN A 13 36.57 -21.30 -3.39
CA ASN A 13 37.00 -22.61 -3.81
C ASN A 13 36.67 -22.74 -5.30
N LEU A 14 37.59 -22.65 -5.95
CA LEU A 14 38.59 -23.13 -6.89
C LEU A 14 38.55 -24.66 -7.04
N TYR A 15 38.08 -25.15 -8.18
CA TYR A 15 38.44 -26.47 -8.65
C TYR A 15 38.95 -26.44 -10.07
N LYS A 16 40.18 -26.75 -10.09
CA LYS A 16 40.99 -27.12 -11.27
C LYS A 16 40.71 -28.58 -11.67
N LEU A 17 40.96 -28.82 -12.94
CA LEU A 17 41.58 -30.00 -13.56
C LEU A 17 40.60 -31.15 -13.87
N VAL A 18 40.64 -31.89 -14.97
CA VAL A 18 41.77 -32.35 -15.80
C VAL A 18 41.21 -32.96 -17.10
N LEU A 19 41.74 -32.57 -18.22
CA LEU A 19 42.48 -33.35 -19.24
C LEU A 19 41.87 -34.61 -19.87
N THR A 20 41.74 -34.48 -21.18
CA THR A 20 42.10 -35.40 -22.28
C THR A 20 41.48 -36.78 -22.36
N VAL A 21 40.93 -37.09 -23.51
CA VAL A 21 41.44 -38.13 -24.46
C VAL A 21 40.87 -37.87 -25.85
N ALA A 22 41.74 -37.85 -26.79
CA ALA A 22 41.48 -37.86 -28.23
C ALA A 22 41.10 -39.25 -28.72
N SER A 23 40.18 -39.37 -29.66
CA SER A 23 40.26 -40.37 -30.77
C SER A 23 39.20 -40.10 -31.83
N THR A 24 39.60 -39.69 -32.95
CA THR A 24 39.45 -40.15 -34.33
C THR A 24 38.07 -40.59 -34.81
N SER A 25 37.66 -39.90 -35.87
CA SER A 25 37.05 -40.40 -37.11
C SER A 25 35.62 -40.93 -37.09
N LEU A 26 34.67 -40.21 -37.66
CA LEU A 26 34.04 -40.63 -38.91
C LEU A 26 33.18 -39.48 -39.50
N VAL A 27 33.52 -39.08 -40.71
CA VAL A 27 32.77 -38.12 -41.50
C VAL A 27 31.49 -38.82 -42.00
N THR A 28 30.36 -38.36 -41.53
CA THR A 28 29.08 -38.55 -42.23
C THR A 28 28.47 -37.19 -42.38
N VAL A 29 28.49 -36.71 -43.61
CA VAL A 29 27.81 -35.51 -44.05
C VAL A 29 26.32 -35.85 -44.08
N LEU A 30 25.58 -35.52 -43.04
CA LEU A 30 24.14 -35.44 -43.08
C LEU A 30 23.77 -33.95 -43.18
N SER A 31 23.36 -33.57 -44.38
CA SER A 31 22.77 -32.25 -44.66
C SER A 31 21.47 -32.11 -43.85
N MET A 32 21.59 -31.57 -42.65
CA MET A 32 20.43 -31.10 -41.91
C MET A 32 20.05 -29.72 -42.42
N THR A 33 18.98 -29.64 -43.21
CA THR A 33 18.25 -28.41 -43.45
C THR A 33 17.81 -27.83 -42.10
N SER A 34 18.49 -26.82 -41.59
CA SER A 34 18.05 -26.04 -40.45
C SER A 34 16.76 -25.30 -40.81
N VAL A 35 15.65 -25.91 -40.46
CA VAL A 35 14.39 -25.15 -40.36
C VAL A 35 14.57 -24.17 -39.23
N SER A 36 14.90 -22.95 -39.57
CA SER A 36 14.82 -21.80 -38.64
C SER A 36 13.37 -21.61 -38.27
N ALA A 37 12.91 -22.27 -37.21
CA ALA A 37 11.68 -21.91 -36.56
C ALA A 37 11.88 -20.50 -36.00
N GLN A 38 11.49 -19.52 -36.80
CA GLN A 38 11.34 -18.14 -36.32
C GLN A 38 10.25 -18.17 -35.27
N ALA A 39 10.63 -18.17 -34.02
CA ALA A 39 9.75 -17.83 -32.91
C ALA A 39 9.42 -16.33 -33.01
N ALA A 40 8.80 -15.94 -34.12
CA ALA A 40 8.19 -14.63 -34.25
C ALA A 40 6.85 -14.71 -33.53
N GLY A 41 6.70 -13.96 -32.49
CA GLY A 41 5.37 -13.61 -32.07
C GLY A 41 5.06 -13.49 -30.58
N LEU A 42 5.82 -14.04 -29.66
CA LEU A 42 5.49 -13.81 -28.25
C LEU A 42 5.92 -12.42 -27.75
N ASN A 43 7.03 -11.89 -28.26
CA ASN A 43 7.48 -10.54 -27.89
C ASN A 43 6.58 -9.42 -28.46
N ASP A 44 5.89 -9.63 -29.58
CA ASP A 44 4.98 -8.64 -30.14
C ASP A 44 3.62 -8.63 -29.40
N LEU A 45 3.21 -9.77 -28.83
CA LEU A 45 2.02 -9.80 -27.95
C LEU A 45 2.24 -9.07 -26.64
N PHE A 46 3.49 -9.03 -26.13
CA PHE A 46 3.82 -8.28 -24.92
C PHE A 46 4.23 -6.83 -25.20
N LYS A 47 4.68 -6.50 -26.41
CA LYS A 47 4.97 -5.10 -26.81
C LYS A 47 3.71 -4.28 -27.06
N ASN A 48 2.59 -4.90 -27.43
CA ASN A 48 1.30 -4.23 -27.58
C ASN A 48 0.52 -4.12 -26.26
N SER A 49 1.05 -4.61 -25.14
CA SER A 49 0.58 -4.27 -23.79
C SER A 49 1.10 -2.91 -23.30
N SER A 50 1.69 -2.11 -24.20
CA SER A 50 2.06 -0.74 -23.91
C SER A 50 0.81 0.10 -23.68
N SER A 51 0.49 0.28 -22.39
CA SER A 51 -0.30 1.39 -21.86
C SER A 51 -1.61 1.69 -22.62
N ALA A 52 -2.54 0.76 -22.63
CA ALA A 52 -3.93 1.17 -22.51
C ALA A 52 -3.98 1.94 -21.18
N LYS A 53 -3.94 3.29 -21.23
CA LYS A 53 -4.15 4.14 -20.05
C LYS A 53 -5.38 3.58 -19.37
N SER A 54 -5.20 3.02 -18.18
CA SER A 54 -6.33 2.54 -17.40
C SER A 54 -7.38 3.65 -17.38
N LYS A 55 -8.63 3.32 -17.68
CA LYS A 55 -9.75 4.27 -17.59
C LYS A 55 -9.84 4.87 -16.17
N PHE A 56 -9.27 4.19 -15.21
CA PHE A 56 -9.30 4.56 -13.80
C PHE A 56 -7.89 4.82 -13.29
N LEU A 57 -7.74 5.78 -12.42
CA LEU A 57 -6.48 6.07 -11.73
C LEU A 57 -6.11 4.93 -10.78
N PRO A 58 -4.82 4.69 -10.53
CA PRO A 58 -4.36 3.91 -9.38
C PRO A 58 -4.91 4.50 -8.07
N VAL A 59 -5.07 3.66 -7.05
CA VAL A 59 -5.69 4.07 -5.77
C VAL A 59 -4.92 5.20 -5.08
N ASP A 60 -3.61 5.19 -5.16
CA ASP A 60 -2.68 6.19 -4.60
C ASP A 60 -2.67 7.52 -5.38
N GLU A 61 -3.10 7.52 -6.64
CA GLU A 61 -3.34 8.74 -7.42
C GLU A 61 -4.76 9.27 -7.23
N ALA A 62 -5.73 8.38 -7.02
CA ALA A 62 -7.12 8.73 -6.78
C ALA A 62 -7.31 9.32 -5.37
N PHE A 63 -6.57 8.80 -4.38
CA PHE A 63 -6.68 9.19 -2.96
C PHE A 63 -5.31 9.26 -2.31
N GLN A 64 -4.98 10.39 -1.70
CA GLN A 64 -3.83 10.51 -0.82
C GLN A 64 -4.32 10.59 0.62
N VAL A 65 -3.84 9.69 1.47
CA VAL A 65 -4.27 9.58 2.86
C VAL A 65 -3.09 9.75 3.80
N VAL A 66 -3.14 10.80 4.61
CA VAL A 66 -2.10 11.15 5.58
C VAL A 66 -2.69 11.24 6.97
N SER A 67 -1.98 10.76 7.98
CA SER A 67 -2.39 10.88 9.37
C SER A 67 -1.39 11.69 10.20
N ASN A 68 -1.91 12.56 11.05
CA ASN A 68 -1.13 13.35 11.99
C ASN A 68 -1.69 13.19 13.40
N THR A 69 -0.82 13.33 14.40
CA THR A 69 -1.21 13.25 15.81
C THR A 69 -0.77 14.46 16.59
N LYS A 70 -1.58 14.85 17.59
CA LYS A 70 -1.27 15.93 18.52
C LYS A 70 -1.66 15.52 19.94
N ALA A 71 -0.70 15.53 20.87
CA ALA A 71 -0.98 15.32 22.28
C ALA A 71 -1.86 16.47 22.83
N THR A 72 -2.86 16.11 23.65
CA THR A 72 -3.76 17.04 24.32
C THR A 72 -3.93 16.62 25.80
N SER A 73 -4.55 17.45 26.62
CA SER A 73 -4.92 17.06 28.01
C SER A 73 -5.93 15.92 28.08
N LYS A 74 -6.69 15.71 27.00
CA LYS A 74 -7.73 14.66 26.90
C LYS A 74 -7.24 13.37 26.21
N GLY A 75 -5.92 13.25 25.92
CA GLY A 75 -5.33 12.13 25.17
C GLY A 75 -4.63 12.59 23.91
N THR A 76 -4.64 11.80 22.85
CA THR A 76 -4.04 12.15 21.56
C THR A 76 -5.08 12.37 20.49
N ARG A 77 -5.12 13.56 19.92
CA ARG A 77 -5.91 13.84 18.71
C ARG A 77 -5.23 13.18 17.53
N LEU A 78 -5.98 12.35 16.82
CA LEU A 78 -5.60 11.79 15.52
C LEU A 78 -6.42 12.52 14.44
N SER A 79 -5.74 13.09 13.46
CA SER A 79 -6.32 13.70 12.26
C SER A 79 -5.92 12.89 11.04
N ILE A 80 -6.89 12.47 10.25
CA ILE A 80 -6.72 11.71 9.00
C ILE A 80 -7.18 12.62 7.87
N SER A 81 -6.26 13.02 7.01
CA SER A 81 -6.53 13.89 5.86
C SER A 81 -6.63 13.05 4.61
N PHE A 82 -7.70 13.23 3.87
CA PHE A 82 -7.95 12.66 2.55
C PHE A 82 -7.84 13.76 1.52
N GLU A 83 -6.92 13.62 0.56
CA GLU A 83 -6.94 14.37 -0.69
C GLU A 83 -7.59 13.48 -1.74
N ILE A 84 -8.72 13.93 -2.27
CA ILE A 84 -9.60 13.16 -3.17
C ILE A 84 -9.51 13.79 -4.56
N THR A 85 -9.05 13.03 -5.54
CA THR A 85 -9.01 13.49 -6.93
C THR A 85 -10.44 13.71 -7.47
N PRO A 86 -10.72 14.78 -8.22
CA PRO A 86 -12.03 15.01 -8.83
C PRO A 86 -12.57 13.77 -9.56
N GLY A 87 -13.87 13.52 -9.42
CA GLY A 87 -14.51 12.32 -9.96
C GLY A 87 -14.38 11.08 -9.06
N HIS A 88 -13.92 11.25 -7.82
CA HIS A 88 -13.84 10.19 -6.81
C HIS A 88 -14.54 10.61 -5.52
N TYR A 89 -14.81 9.64 -4.66
CA TYR A 89 -15.43 9.86 -3.35
C TYR A 89 -14.98 8.81 -2.34
N VAL A 90 -15.00 9.16 -1.06
CA VAL A 90 -14.70 8.28 0.06
C VAL A 90 -15.96 8.07 0.89
N TYR A 91 -16.25 6.82 1.25
CA TYR A 91 -17.40 6.50 2.12
C TYR A 91 -17.14 6.91 3.56
N LYS A 92 -18.02 7.71 4.14
CA LYS A 92 -17.95 8.10 5.56
C LYS A 92 -17.98 6.88 6.48
N ASP A 93 -18.89 5.94 6.22
CA ASP A 93 -19.15 4.81 7.11
C ASP A 93 -18.14 3.65 6.91
N LYS A 94 -17.26 3.76 5.92
CA LYS A 94 -16.14 2.82 5.73
C LYS A 94 -14.84 3.32 6.37
N LEU A 95 -14.82 4.52 6.96
CA LEU A 95 -13.68 4.96 7.75
C LEU A 95 -13.73 4.30 9.12
N THR A 96 -12.70 3.51 9.42
CA THR A 96 -12.61 2.69 10.62
C THR A 96 -11.24 2.83 11.28
N LEU A 97 -11.19 2.54 12.58
CA LEU A 97 -9.95 2.40 13.33
C LEU A 97 -9.93 1.05 14.04
N SER A 98 -8.76 0.39 13.97
CA SER A 98 -8.49 -0.82 14.75
C SER A 98 -7.22 -0.60 15.58
N PHE A 99 -7.28 -0.97 16.84
CA PHE A 99 -6.20 -0.81 17.82
C PHE A 99 -6.28 -1.91 18.90
N PRO A 100 -5.20 -2.14 19.68
CA PRO A 100 -5.18 -3.13 20.77
C PRO A 100 -6.19 -2.84 21.88
N LYS A 101 -6.49 -3.86 22.65
CA LYS A 101 -7.32 -3.70 23.87
C LYS A 101 -6.74 -2.64 24.81
N GLY A 102 -7.62 -1.89 25.46
CA GLY A 102 -7.23 -0.82 26.38
C GLY A 102 -7.01 0.54 25.71
N ILE A 103 -7.20 0.65 24.39
CA ILE A 103 -7.26 1.91 23.66
C ILE A 103 -8.70 2.15 23.22
N SER A 104 -9.13 3.40 23.26
CA SER A 104 -10.46 3.85 22.81
C SER A 104 -10.32 5.08 21.93
N ALA A 105 -11.27 5.26 21.02
CA ALA A 105 -11.38 6.44 20.18
C ALA A 105 -12.76 7.07 20.36
N THR A 106 -12.82 8.41 20.33
CA THR A 106 -14.12 9.10 20.21
C THR A 106 -14.69 8.90 18.80
N PRO A 107 -16.00 9.08 18.57
CA PRO A 107 -16.55 9.16 17.21
C PRO A 107 -15.80 10.18 16.38
N PHE A 108 -15.69 9.92 15.07
CA PHE A 108 -15.08 10.87 14.14
C PHE A 108 -15.89 12.15 14.03
N THR A 109 -15.20 13.27 14.00
CA THR A 109 -15.70 14.56 13.53
C THR A 109 -15.04 14.91 12.21
N PHE A 110 -15.74 15.56 11.31
CA PHE A 110 -15.26 15.90 9.98
C PHE A 110 -15.31 17.42 9.77
N ASN A 111 -14.35 17.94 9.03
CA ASN A 111 -14.32 19.36 8.64
C ASN A 111 -15.27 19.68 7.49
N GLN A 112 -15.82 18.65 6.81
CA GLN A 112 -16.76 18.75 5.70
C GLN A 112 -18.01 17.95 6.02
N ALA A 113 -19.16 18.38 5.50
CA ALA A 113 -20.39 17.60 5.55
C ALA A 113 -20.38 16.54 4.43
N PRO A 114 -20.76 15.28 4.72
CA PRO A 114 -20.95 14.29 3.67
C PRO A 114 -22.19 14.62 2.85
N VAL A 115 -22.18 14.17 1.59
CA VAL A 115 -23.37 14.17 0.74
C VAL A 115 -23.92 12.75 0.64
N SER A 116 -25.23 12.60 0.53
CA SER A 116 -25.86 11.29 0.30
C SER A 116 -25.93 11.00 -1.18
N ILE A 117 -25.42 9.83 -1.60
CA ILE A 117 -25.54 9.35 -2.99
C ILE A 117 -26.28 8.02 -3.03
N ASN A 118 -26.88 7.69 -4.17
CA ASN A 118 -27.38 6.35 -4.43
C ASN A 118 -26.30 5.52 -5.09
N ASP A 119 -25.56 4.77 -4.26
CA ASP A 119 -24.47 3.93 -4.70
C ASP A 119 -25.00 2.60 -5.26
N PRO A 120 -24.51 2.11 -6.41
CA PRO A 120 -25.03 0.88 -7.04
C PRO A 120 -24.77 -0.38 -6.18
N THR A 121 -23.79 -0.35 -5.27
CA THR A 121 -23.41 -1.49 -4.43
C THR A 121 -24.04 -1.42 -3.05
N PHE A 122 -24.14 -0.22 -2.46
CA PHE A 122 -24.54 -0.03 -1.05
C PHE A 122 -25.82 0.75 -0.87
N GLY A 123 -26.48 1.18 -1.95
CA GLY A 123 -27.71 2.00 -1.89
C GLY A 123 -27.43 3.43 -1.41
N GLN A 124 -28.30 3.99 -0.61
CA GLN A 124 -28.14 5.35 -0.06
C GLN A 124 -27.05 5.38 1.00
N VAL A 125 -25.94 6.05 0.69
CA VAL A 125 -24.75 6.13 1.57
C VAL A 125 -24.19 7.54 1.66
N PRO A 126 -23.68 7.94 2.83
CA PRO A 126 -22.97 9.21 2.99
C PRO A 126 -21.54 9.09 2.48
N VAL A 127 -21.14 10.01 1.60
CA VAL A 127 -19.80 10.07 1.02
C VAL A 127 -19.22 11.48 1.07
N PHE A 128 -17.91 11.57 0.98
CA PHE A 128 -17.20 12.83 0.81
C PHE A 128 -16.69 12.93 -0.63
N THR A 129 -17.09 13.98 -1.32
CA THR A 129 -16.72 14.30 -2.70
C THR A 129 -15.81 15.53 -2.77
N GLN A 130 -15.57 16.20 -1.66
CA GLN A 130 -14.73 17.38 -1.57
C GLN A 130 -13.26 16.99 -1.76
N ARG A 131 -12.48 17.87 -2.40
CA ARG A 131 -11.06 17.61 -2.69
C ARG A 131 -10.24 17.31 -1.44
N SER A 132 -10.53 17.96 -0.33
CA SER A 132 -9.83 17.75 0.94
C SER A 132 -10.82 17.55 2.07
N VAL A 133 -10.68 16.45 2.79
CA VAL A 133 -11.52 16.09 3.95
C VAL A 133 -10.62 15.65 5.10
N ILE A 134 -10.92 16.17 6.29
CA ILE A 134 -10.18 15.81 7.51
C ILE A 134 -11.15 15.16 8.49
N ALA A 135 -10.86 13.91 8.84
CA ALA A 135 -11.52 13.18 9.92
C ALA A 135 -10.68 13.29 11.19
N THR A 136 -11.26 13.67 12.29
CA THR A 136 -10.58 13.85 13.58
C THR A 136 -11.25 13.01 14.67
N THR A 137 -10.40 12.36 15.48
CA THR A 137 -10.82 11.63 16.68
C THR A 137 -9.83 11.83 17.80
N THR A 138 -10.20 11.50 19.04
CA THR A 138 -9.28 11.50 20.18
C THR A 138 -9.08 10.09 20.69
N LEU A 139 -7.82 9.66 20.75
CA LEU A 139 -7.40 8.37 21.28
C LEU A 139 -7.04 8.53 22.76
N THR A 140 -7.51 7.58 23.57
CA THR A 140 -7.22 7.49 25.01
C THR A 140 -6.87 6.06 25.38
N THR A 141 -6.20 5.88 26.52
CA THR A 141 -6.00 4.56 27.13
C THR A 141 -6.93 4.38 28.33
N SER A 142 -7.42 3.18 28.55
CA SER A 142 -8.37 2.86 29.64
C SER A 142 -7.82 3.21 31.03
N ASN A 143 -6.50 3.12 31.22
CA ASN A 143 -5.82 3.46 32.48
C ASN A 143 -5.40 4.94 32.58
N GLY A 144 -5.61 5.74 31.54
CA GLY A 144 -5.24 7.15 31.48
C GLY A 144 -3.74 7.44 31.42
N LYS A 145 -2.85 6.43 31.48
CA LYS A 145 -1.40 6.60 31.53
C LYS A 145 -0.74 6.85 30.18
N GLY A 146 -1.51 6.73 29.10
CA GLY A 146 -0.99 6.80 27.74
C GLY A 146 -0.35 5.48 27.27
N ALA A 147 0.15 5.48 26.03
CA ALA A 147 0.84 4.33 25.43
C ALA A 147 1.87 4.82 24.42
N LYS A 148 2.98 4.11 24.28
CA LYS A 148 4.00 4.39 23.27
C LYS A 148 3.90 3.40 22.13
N ASN A 149 4.14 3.90 20.89
CA ASN A 149 4.18 3.08 19.68
C ASN A 149 2.96 2.14 19.53
N ALA A 150 1.77 2.57 19.96
CA ALA A 150 0.56 1.78 19.83
C ALA A 150 0.23 1.54 18.36
N PRO A 151 0.09 0.27 17.92
CA PRO A 151 -0.28 -0.02 16.54
C PRO A 151 -1.72 0.39 16.28
N VAL A 152 -1.95 1.18 15.25
CA VAL A 152 -3.27 1.62 14.79
C VAL A 152 -3.40 1.30 13.31
N ILE A 153 -4.55 0.76 12.92
CA ILE A 153 -4.90 0.52 11.53
C ILE A 153 -6.06 1.44 11.18
N ILE A 154 -5.85 2.28 10.17
CA ILE A 154 -6.87 3.14 9.59
C ILE A 154 -7.41 2.41 8.36
N GLY A 155 -8.68 2.01 8.40
CA GLY A 155 -9.37 1.40 7.27
C GLY A 155 -10.25 2.42 6.57
N TRP A 156 -10.30 2.41 5.24
CA TRP A 156 -11.17 3.27 4.44
C TRP A 156 -11.47 2.63 3.08
N GLN A 157 -12.47 3.16 2.37
CA GLN A 157 -12.80 2.75 1.02
C GLN A 157 -13.32 3.94 0.21
N GLY A 158 -12.98 3.98 -1.06
CA GLY A 158 -13.46 4.98 -2.01
C GLY A 158 -13.78 4.38 -3.37
N CYS A 159 -14.46 5.14 -4.20
CA CYS A 159 -14.83 4.77 -5.57
C CYS A 159 -14.61 5.94 -6.53
N ALA A 160 -14.45 5.61 -7.81
CA ALA A 160 -14.60 6.56 -8.91
C ALA A 160 -16.06 6.67 -9.31
N THR A 161 -16.57 7.88 -9.53
CA THR A 161 -17.94 8.12 -10.01
C THR A 161 -18.23 7.45 -11.35
N ALA A 162 -17.16 7.12 -12.11
CA ALA A 162 -17.21 6.37 -13.37
C ALA A 162 -17.50 4.87 -13.19
N GLY A 163 -17.71 4.39 -11.93
CA GLY A 163 -18.21 3.04 -11.63
C GLY A 163 -17.15 2.05 -11.14
N LEU A 164 -15.92 2.46 -10.81
CA LEU A 164 -14.93 1.60 -10.15
C LEU A 164 -14.93 1.85 -8.65
N CYS A 165 -15.19 0.81 -7.85
CA CYS A 165 -14.91 0.84 -6.42
C CYS A 165 -13.58 0.16 -6.13
N TYR A 166 -12.69 0.88 -5.45
CA TYR A 166 -11.41 0.34 -5.02
C TYR A 166 -11.60 -0.66 -3.87
N PRO A 167 -10.75 -1.66 -3.74
CA PRO A 167 -10.75 -2.52 -2.57
C PRO A 167 -10.63 -1.72 -1.27
N PRO A 168 -11.14 -2.22 -0.14
CA PRO A 168 -10.91 -1.58 1.16
C PRO A 168 -9.42 -1.46 1.47
N GLU A 169 -8.98 -0.23 1.74
CA GLU A 169 -7.59 0.10 2.03
C GLU A 169 -7.30 0.11 3.54
N LYS A 170 -6.04 -0.17 3.91
CA LYS A 170 -5.59 -0.20 5.30
C LYS A 170 -4.23 0.46 5.45
N VAL A 171 -4.19 1.58 6.15
CA VAL A 171 -2.95 2.26 6.54
C VAL A 171 -2.56 1.81 7.94
N LYS A 172 -1.42 1.12 8.07
CA LYS A 172 -0.85 0.70 9.36
C LYS A 172 0.10 1.77 9.87
N THR A 173 -0.11 2.25 11.08
CA THR A 173 0.75 3.26 11.71
C THR A 173 1.00 2.93 13.18
N LYS A 174 1.99 3.60 13.78
CA LYS A 174 2.26 3.55 15.23
C LYS A 174 2.06 4.95 15.81
N ILE A 175 1.30 5.04 16.88
CA ILE A 175 0.90 6.31 17.49
C ILE A 175 1.28 6.32 18.96
N ASP A 176 1.87 7.43 19.42
CA ASP A 176 2.04 7.73 20.84
C ASP A 176 0.75 8.33 21.39
N ILE A 177 0.16 7.65 22.35
CA ILE A 177 -1.05 8.13 23.03
C ILE A 177 -0.62 8.82 24.33
N ALA A 178 -0.93 10.10 24.44
CA ALA A 178 -0.64 10.90 25.61
C ALA A 178 -1.49 10.47 26.83
N ALA A 179 -0.93 10.61 28.03
CA ALA A 179 -1.69 10.46 29.25
C ALA A 179 -2.80 11.53 29.32
N THR A 180 -3.95 11.14 29.87
CA THR A 180 -5.03 12.08 30.17
C THR A 180 -4.72 12.79 31.48
N ARG A 181 -4.87 14.12 31.50
CA ARG A 181 -4.77 14.92 32.73
C ARG A 181 -6.19 15.24 33.19
N LYS A 182 -6.44 14.97 34.48
CA LYS A 182 -7.65 15.41 35.17
C LYS A 182 -7.57 16.89 35.47
#